data_11b5cb732d149350470d43aa440cc9d6
#
_entry.id   11b5cb732d149350470d43aa440cc9d6
#
_cell.length_a   1.000
_cell.length_b   1.000
_cell.length_c   1.000
_cell.angle_alpha   90.00
_cell.angle_beta   90.00
_cell.angle_gamma   90.00
#
_symmetry.space_group_name_H-M   'P 1'
#
loop_
_entity.id
_entity.type
_entity.pdbx_description
1 polymer ?
#
loop_
_entity_poly.entity_id
_entity_poly.type
_entity_poly.pdbx_seq_one_letter_code
_entity_poly.pdbx_strand_id
1 'polypeptide(L)'
;VYDAADYIAVNISSPNTKNLRQLQGKGELDHLVEGIVKKREELKAARNGKHVPIAVKIAPDLENDEILRCVDTLIANGIDGVICTNTTIGRKGVEGLDHANETGGLSGAPLRERSTEVVRLVADHVKGAIPIIASGGVMTGADAVEKIEAGAQLVQLFTGFIYNGPKLVADSVEAVAAWRAKQGR
;
A
#
# COMPACT_ATOMS: atom_id res chain seq x y z
N VAL A 1 8.02 19.33 -0.34
CA VAL A 1 6.78 18.61 -0.74
C VAL A 1 5.62 18.87 0.22
N TYR A 2 5.89 19.09 1.54
CA TYR A 2 4.86 19.20 2.58
C TYR A 2 3.76 20.23 2.28
N ASP A 3 4.15 21.40 1.78
CA ASP A 3 3.19 22.50 1.52
C ASP A 3 2.22 22.22 0.37
N ALA A 4 2.64 21.40 -0.60
CA ALA A 4 1.89 21.05 -1.80
C ALA A 4 1.22 19.67 -1.75
N ALA A 5 1.45 18.89 -0.68
CA ALA A 5 0.92 17.55 -0.57
C ALA A 5 -0.41 17.51 0.18
N ASP A 6 -1.33 16.66 -0.30
CA ASP A 6 -2.54 16.25 0.42
C ASP A 6 -2.26 15.05 1.33
N TYR A 7 -1.33 14.19 0.93
CA TYR A 7 -0.71 13.15 1.75
C TYR A 7 0.69 12.82 1.22
N ILE A 8 1.52 12.16 2.03
CA ILE A 8 2.87 11.73 1.66
C ILE A 8 2.95 10.21 1.77
N ALA A 9 3.32 9.55 0.66
CA ALA A 9 3.63 8.12 0.67
C ALA A 9 5.12 7.89 0.91
N VAL A 10 5.46 7.21 2.00
CA VAL A 10 6.83 6.81 2.33
C VAL A 10 7.05 5.38 1.86
N ASN A 11 7.96 5.20 0.91
CA ASN A 11 8.26 3.91 0.32
C ASN A 11 9.51 3.29 0.95
N ILE A 12 9.32 2.29 1.82
CA ILE A 12 10.39 1.54 2.50
C ILE A 12 10.55 0.13 1.94
N SER A 13 9.88 -0.20 0.86
CA SER A 13 9.64 -1.60 0.44
C SER A 13 10.01 -1.92 -1.00
N SER A 14 10.65 -0.98 -1.75
CA SER A 14 11.05 -1.25 -3.12
C SER A 14 12.11 -2.34 -3.20
N PRO A 15 11.89 -3.40 -4.02
CA PRO A 15 12.92 -4.42 -4.25
C PRO A 15 14.07 -3.92 -5.14
N ASN A 16 13.86 -2.79 -5.82
CA ASN A 16 14.83 -2.22 -6.78
C ASN A 16 15.89 -1.34 -6.11
N THR A 17 15.74 -1.07 -4.81
CA THR A 17 16.71 -0.27 -4.04
C THR A 17 17.42 -1.18 -3.05
N LYS A 18 18.74 -1.27 -3.19
CA LYS A 18 19.58 -2.11 -2.33
C LYS A 18 19.33 -1.78 -0.84
N ASN A 19 19.11 -2.81 -0.06
CA ASN A 19 18.90 -2.75 1.41
C ASN A 19 17.67 -1.96 1.89
N LEU A 20 16.84 -1.39 1.01
CA LEU A 20 15.69 -0.60 1.44
C LEU A 20 14.70 -1.43 2.28
N ARG A 21 14.48 -2.69 1.92
CA ARG A 21 13.58 -3.60 2.64
C ARG A 21 14.05 -3.96 4.05
N GLN A 22 15.34 -3.80 4.36
CA GLN A 22 15.88 -3.99 5.71
C GLN A 22 15.29 -2.97 6.70
N LEU A 23 14.86 -1.80 6.21
CA LEU A 23 14.16 -0.79 7.01
C LEU A 23 12.82 -1.28 7.59
N GLN A 24 12.29 -2.41 7.14
CA GLN A 24 11.10 -3.04 7.72
C GLN A 24 11.44 -3.97 8.90
N GLY A 25 12.73 -4.16 9.19
CA GLY A 25 13.23 -4.92 10.33
C GLY A 25 12.98 -4.20 11.66
N LYS A 26 12.94 -5.00 12.73
CA LYS A 26 12.73 -4.49 14.09
C LYS A 26 13.83 -3.53 14.52
N GLY A 27 13.43 -2.35 15.01
CA GLY A 27 14.33 -1.29 15.48
C GLY A 27 14.71 -0.27 14.41
N GLU A 28 14.98 -0.68 13.18
CA GLU A 28 15.26 0.27 12.10
C GLU A 28 13.99 1.00 11.64
N LEU A 29 12.86 0.28 11.59
CA LEU A 29 11.58 0.88 11.27
C LEU A 29 11.16 1.89 12.34
N ASP A 30 11.26 1.54 13.62
CA ASP A 30 10.92 2.45 14.72
C ASP A 30 11.70 3.77 14.60
N HIS A 31 13.01 3.69 14.48
CA HIS A 31 13.87 4.86 14.39
C HIS A 31 13.55 5.75 13.16
N LEU A 32 13.30 5.12 12.01
CA LEU A 32 12.90 5.83 10.78
C LEU A 32 11.57 6.54 10.97
N VAL A 33 10.56 5.83 11.49
CA VAL A 33 9.20 6.34 11.63
C VAL A 33 9.14 7.46 12.68
N GLU A 34 9.84 7.31 13.81
CA GLU A 34 10.00 8.37 14.81
C GLU A 34 10.58 9.65 14.19
N GLY A 35 11.64 9.53 13.38
CA GLY A 35 12.24 10.66 12.70
C GLY A 35 11.28 11.36 11.73
N ILE A 36 10.51 10.57 10.96
CA ILE A 36 9.52 11.07 10.00
C ILE A 36 8.38 11.79 10.74
N VAL A 37 7.84 11.21 11.79
CA VAL A 37 6.75 11.79 12.58
C VAL A 37 7.22 13.06 13.29
N LYS A 38 8.39 13.04 13.91
CA LYS A 38 8.99 14.25 14.49
C LYS A 38 9.08 15.38 13.47
N LYS A 39 9.55 15.07 12.25
CA LYS A 39 9.64 16.07 11.17
C LYS A 39 8.28 16.57 10.72
N ARG A 40 7.28 15.71 10.65
CA ARG A 40 5.89 16.12 10.37
C ARG A 40 5.37 17.10 11.40
N GLU A 41 5.56 16.84 12.70
CA GLU A 41 5.08 17.71 13.76
C GLU A 41 5.80 19.08 13.77
N GLU A 42 7.12 19.10 13.50
CA GLU A 42 7.86 20.35 13.30
C GLU A 42 7.28 21.19 12.15
N LEU A 43 7.00 20.55 11.01
CA LEU A 43 6.45 21.22 9.83
C LEU A 43 5.01 21.66 10.06
N LYS A 44 4.19 20.87 10.73
CA LYS A 44 2.84 21.21 11.13
C LYS A 44 2.82 22.46 12.02
N ALA A 45 3.69 22.53 13.04
CA ALA A 45 3.81 23.70 13.89
C ALA A 45 4.24 24.95 13.09
N ALA A 46 5.19 24.80 12.17
CA ALA A 46 5.67 25.89 11.31
C ALA A 46 4.68 26.32 10.21
N ARG A 47 3.56 25.60 10.01
CA ARG A 47 2.54 25.83 8.97
C ARG A 47 1.13 25.99 9.53
N ASN A 48 1.00 26.72 10.64
CA ASN A 48 -0.29 27.05 11.27
C ASN A 48 -1.18 25.82 11.57
N GLY A 49 -0.55 24.69 11.91
CA GLY A 49 -1.25 23.45 12.24
C GLY A 49 -1.66 22.59 11.03
N LYS A 50 -1.23 22.92 9.80
CA LYS A 50 -1.51 22.08 8.62
C LYS A 50 -0.97 20.67 8.86
N HIS A 51 -1.86 19.69 9.03
CA HIS A 51 -1.50 18.27 9.09
C HIS A 51 -1.51 17.68 7.68
N VAL A 52 -0.38 17.11 7.26
CA VAL A 52 -0.28 16.32 6.02
C VAL A 52 -0.11 14.87 6.40
N PRO A 53 -1.10 14.00 6.12
CA PRO A 53 -1.06 12.58 6.46
C PRO A 53 0.12 11.86 5.80
N ILE A 54 0.69 10.90 6.53
CA ILE A 54 1.77 10.05 6.04
C ILE A 54 1.30 8.60 5.99
N ALA A 55 1.40 7.98 4.79
CA ALA A 55 1.15 6.56 4.60
C ALA A 55 2.46 5.83 4.27
N VAL A 56 2.71 4.70 4.92
CA VAL A 56 3.92 3.89 4.69
C VAL A 56 3.59 2.69 3.82
N LYS A 57 4.39 2.47 2.76
CA LYS A 57 4.20 1.37 1.80
C LYS A 57 5.08 0.19 2.14
N ILE A 58 4.44 -0.96 2.42
CA ILE A 58 5.07 -2.21 2.83
C ILE A 58 5.25 -3.21 1.68
N ALA A 59 6.17 -4.17 1.85
CA ALA A 59 6.40 -5.25 0.89
C ALA A 59 5.39 -6.40 1.05
N PRO A 60 5.01 -7.09 -0.05
CA PRO A 60 4.16 -8.27 0.03
C PRO A 60 4.89 -9.54 0.44
N ASP A 61 6.24 -9.53 0.38
CA ASP A 61 7.09 -10.72 0.52
C ASP A 61 7.52 -11.00 1.97
N LEU A 62 7.12 -10.15 2.91
CA LEU A 62 7.31 -10.40 4.33
C LEU A 62 6.42 -11.56 4.80
N GLU A 63 6.87 -12.28 5.83
CA GLU A 63 6.03 -13.23 6.53
C GLU A 63 4.86 -12.50 7.24
N ASN A 64 3.75 -13.19 7.42
CA ASN A 64 2.54 -12.56 7.96
C ASN A 64 2.78 -11.88 9.31
N ASP A 65 3.51 -12.52 10.22
CA ASP A 65 3.85 -11.95 11.52
C ASP A 65 4.75 -10.72 11.42
N GLU A 66 5.61 -10.66 10.41
CA GLU A 66 6.45 -9.48 10.15
C GLU A 66 5.62 -8.31 9.63
N ILE A 67 4.65 -8.59 8.75
CA ILE A 67 3.69 -7.58 8.28
C ILE A 67 2.93 -6.98 9.46
N LEU A 68 2.39 -7.82 10.35
CA LEU A 68 1.62 -7.35 11.50
C LEU A 68 2.48 -6.53 12.46
N ARG A 69 3.70 -6.98 12.79
CA ARG A 69 4.64 -6.19 13.61
C ARG A 69 4.99 -4.85 12.98
N CYS A 70 5.20 -4.83 11.65
CA CYS A 70 5.45 -3.59 10.93
C CYS A 70 4.27 -2.62 11.11
N VAL A 71 3.05 -3.10 10.92
CA VAL A 71 1.83 -2.27 11.05
C VAL A 71 1.64 -1.78 12.50
N ASP A 72 1.89 -2.63 13.50
CA ASP A 72 1.83 -2.22 14.92
C ASP A 72 2.83 -1.09 15.22
N THR A 73 4.06 -1.18 14.68
CA THR A 73 5.05 -0.10 14.77
C THR A 73 4.56 1.20 14.14
N LEU A 74 3.93 1.13 12.95
CA LEU A 74 3.37 2.32 12.29
C LEU A 74 2.28 2.97 13.14
N ILE A 75 1.37 2.19 13.70
CA ILE A 75 0.28 2.68 14.57
C ILE A 75 0.85 3.30 15.85
N ALA A 76 1.77 2.60 16.53
CA ALA A 76 2.37 3.05 17.79
C ALA A 76 3.10 4.39 17.64
N ASN A 77 3.68 4.64 16.48
CA ASN A 77 4.38 5.89 16.16
C ASN A 77 3.48 6.97 15.52
N GLY A 78 2.18 6.74 15.39
CA GLY A 78 1.24 7.75 14.88
C GLY A 78 1.35 8.02 13.38
N ILE A 79 1.67 7.02 12.57
CA ILE A 79 1.52 7.05 11.10
C ILE A 79 0.04 7.03 10.74
N ASP A 80 -0.35 7.77 9.71
CA ASP A 80 -1.75 8.02 9.36
C ASP A 80 -2.35 7.00 8.40
N GLY A 81 -1.53 6.14 7.76
CA GLY A 81 -2.02 5.13 6.82
C GLY A 81 -0.98 4.09 6.44
N VAL A 82 -1.44 2.94 5.98
CA VAL A 82 -0.57 1.88 5.42
C VAL A 82 -0.96 1.59 3.96
N ILE A 83 0.04 1.42 3.09
CA ILE A 83 -0.17 1.05 1.69
C ILE A 83 0.23 -0.42 1.49
N CYS A 84 -0.74 -1.26 1.22
CA CYS A 84 -0.60 -2.69 0.96
C CYS A 84 -0.90 -2.98 -0.53
N THR A 85 0.11 -3.24 -1.40
CA THR A 85 1.53 -3.45 -1.15
C THR A 85 2.42 -2.82 -2.24
N ASN A 86 3.76 -2.97 -2.10
CA ASN A 86 4.71 -2.80 -3.19
C ASN A 86 4.67 -4.02 -4.14
N THR A 87 5.57 -4.06 -5.11
CA THR A 87 5.81 -5.19 -6.01
C THR A 87 6.46 -6.37 -5.29
N THR A 88 6.34 -7.58 -5.85
CA THR A 88 6.92 -8.82 -5.29
C THR A 88 8.22 -9.23 -5.98
N ILE A 89 9.12 -9.88 -5.27
CA ILE A 89 10.26 -10.60 -5.83
C ILE A 89 9.88 -12.03 -6.26
N GLY A 90 8.70 -12.52 -5.85
CA GLY A 90 8.14 -13.79 -6.31
C GLY A 90 7.88 -13.79 -7.82
N ARG A 91 7.84 -14.96 -8.41
CA ARG A 91 7.61 -15.14 -9.85
C ARG A 91 6.39 -16.03 -10.16
N LYS A 92 5.56 -16.30 -9.13
CA LYS A 92 4.33 -17.09 -9.29
C LYS A 92 3.46 -16.51 -10.41
N GLY A 93 3.07 -17.38 -11.36
CA GLY A 93 2.19 -17.03 -12.46
C GLY A 93 2.89 -16.41 -13.69
N VAL A 94 4.23 -16.35 -13.68
CA VAL A 94 5.03 -15.96 -14.85
C VAL A 94 6.13 -16.95 -15.19
N GLU A 95 6.15 -18.10 -14.51
CA GLU A 95 7.14 -19.15 -14.72
C GLU A 95 7.12 -19.65 -16.18
N GLY A 96 8.28 -19.70 -16.79
CA GLY A 96 8.45 -20.16 -18.18
C GLY A 96 8.05 -19.14 -19.25
N LEU A 97 7.61 -17.94 -18.87
CA LEU A 97 7.38 -16.85 -19.81
C LEU A 97 8.69 -16.11 -20.12
N ASP A 98 8.73 -15.47 -21.29
CA ASP A 98 9.83 -14.58 -21.64
C ASP A 98 9.97 -13.51 -20.56
N HIS A 99 11.22 -13.20 -20.21
CA HIS A 99 11.55 -12.21 -19.17
C HIS A 99 11.13 -12.54 -17.73
N ALA A 100 10.62 -13.76 -17.44
CA ALA A 100 10.20 -14.17 -16.10
C ALA A 100 11.29 -14.03 -15.03
N ASN A 101 12.56 -14.18 -15.43
CA ASN A 101 13.72 -14.15 -14.53
C ASN A 101 14.41 -12.78 -14.45
N GLU A 102 13.83 -11.73 -15.04
CA GLU A 102 14.43 -10.41 -14.96
C GLU A 102 14.48 -9.89 -13.52
N THR A 103 15.54 -9.14 -13.22
CA THR A 103 15.74 -8.53 -11.92
C THR A 103 14.71 -7.40 -11.70
N GLY A 104 14.15 -7.31 -10.49
CA GLY A 104 13.22 -6.27 -10.11
C GLY A 104 11.92 -6.81 -9.53
N GLY A 105 11.01 -5.91 -9.23
CA GLY A 105 9.71 -6.25 -8.66
C GLY A 105 8.68 -6.60 -9.73
N LEU A 106 8.03 -7.75 -9.58
CA LEU A 106 6.89 -8.16 -10.40
C LEU A 106 5.63 -7.43 -9.94
N SER A 107 4.87 -6.87 -10.88
CA SER A 107 3.62 -6.13 -10.66
C SER A 107 2.48 -6.69 -11.54
N GLY A 108 1.32 -6.05 -11.52
CA GLY A 108 0.17 -6.43 -12.32
C GLY A 108 -0.58 -7.65 -11.82
N ALA A 109 -1.29 -8.34 -12.70
CA ALA A 109 -2.17 -9.46 -12.37
C ALA A 109 -1.55 -10.54 -11.46
N PRO A 110 -0.28 -10.96 -11.65
CA PRO A 110 0.34 -11.97 -10.79
C PRO A 110 0.43 -11.58 -9.30
N LEU A 111 0.47 -10.28 -9.01
CA LEU A 111 0.53 -9.77 -7.64
C LEU A 111 -0.84 -9.70 -6.95
N ARG A 112 -1.96 -9.80 -7.69
CA ARG A 112 -3.31 -9.52 -7.18
C ARG A 112 -3.66 -10.33 -5.94
N GLU A 113 -3.51 -11.64 -6.02
CA GLU A 113 -3.87 -12.57 -4.95
C GLU A 113 -3.12 -12.22 -3.66
N ARG A 114 -1.78 -12.17 -3.71
CA ARG A 114 -0.96 -11.89 -2.52
C ARG A 114 -1.22 -10.51 -1.95
N SER A 115 -1.37 -9.48 -2.77
CA SER A 115 -1.67 -8.13 -2.26
C SER A 115 -3.04 -8.05 -1.60
N THR A 116 -4.05 -8.79 -2.09
CA THR A 116 -5.38 -8.87 -1.46
C THR A 116 -5.33 -9.62 -0.13
N GLU A 117 -4.56 -10.71 -0.05
CA GLU A 117 -4.32 -11.43 1.22
C GLU A 117 -3.70 -10.53 2.27
N VAL A 118 -2.67 -9.74 1.89
CA VAL A 118 -2.04 -8.79 2.83
C VAL A 118 -3.02 -7.71 3.27
N VAL A 119 -3.84 -7.17 2.37
CA VAL A 119 -4.89 -6.20 2.74
C VAL A 119 -5.83 -6.80 3.78
N ARG A 120 -6.33 -8.02 3.55
CA ARG A 120 -7.24 -8.71 4.48
C ARG A 120 -6.57 -8.98 5.83
N LEU A 121 -5.34 -9.52 5.81
CA LEU A 121 -4.56 -9.78 7.00
C LEU A 121 -4.40 -8.52 7.88
N VAL A 122 -4.05 -7.40 7.25
CA VAL A 122 -3.88 -6.12 7.95
C VAL A 122 -5.23 -5.61 8.45
N ALA A 123 -6.29 -5.66 7.63
CA ALA A 123 -7.63 -5.20 8.01
C ALA A 123 -8.19 -5.95 9.22
N ASP A 124 -8.04 -7.28 9.23
CA ASP A 124 -8.47 -8.14 10.34
C ASP A 124 -7.70 -7.84 11.64
N HIS A 125 -6.44 -7.44 11.52
CA HIS A 125 -5.59 -7.10 12.66
C HIS A 125 -5.90 -5.70 13.21
N VAL A 126 -5.91 -4.69 12.34
CA VAL A 126 -6.03 -3.28 12.77
C VAL A 126 -7.44 -2.85 13.13
N LYS A 127 -8.46 -3.55 12.64
CA LYS A 127 -9.89 -3.30 12.92
C LYS A 127 -10.30 -1.82 12.81
N GLY A 128 -9.73 -1.14 11.81
CA GLY A 128 -10.02 0.26 11.54
C GLY A 128 -9.15 1.28 12.30
N ALA A 129 -8.17 0.86 13.08
CA ALA A 129 -7.27 1.77 13.81
C ALA A 129 -6.40 2.63 12.87
N ILE A 130 -6.13 2.15 11.65
CA ILE A 130 -5.39 2.86 10.62
C ILE A 130 -6.01 2.61 9.24
N PRO A 131 -6.17 3.61 8.37
CA PRO A 131 -6.64 3.40 7.01
C PRO A 131 -5.66 2.59 6.16
N ILE A 132 -6.22 1.73 5.31
CA ILE A 132 -5.47 0.89 4.38
C ILE A 132 -5.70 1.38 2.96
N ILE A 133 -4.61 1.65 2.24
CA ILE A 133 -4.62 1.94 0.81
C ILE A 133 -4.15 0.66 0.09
N ALA A 134 -5.03 0.00 -0.65
CA ALA A 134 -4.67 -1.19 -1.39
C ALA A 134 -3.92 -0.85 -2.68
N SER A 135 -2.87 -1.60 -2.98
CA SER A 135 -2.10 -1.48 -4.23
C SER A 135 -1.59 -2.85 -4.66
N GLY A 136 -1.66 -3.14 -5.95
CA GLY A 136 -1.14 -4.36 -6.55
C GLY A 136 -2.21 -5.22 -7.23
N GLY A 137 -2.02 -5.47 -8.51
CA GLY A 137 -2.81 -6.39 -9.31
C GLY A 137 -4.21 -5.92 -9.71
N VAL A 138 -4.54 -4.64 -9.58
CA VAL A 138 -5.82 -4.10 -10.03
C VAL A 138 -5.78 -3.86 -11.53
N MET A 139 -6.46 -4.72 -12.29
CA MET A 139 -6.54 -4.70 -13.74
C MET A 139 -7.96 -4.41 -14.24
N THR A 140 -8.97 -4.55 -13.37
CA THR A 140 -10.40 -4.35 -13.66
C THR A 140 -11.09 -3.64 -12.50
N GLY A 141 -12.31 -3.14 -12.73
CA GLY A 141 -13.18 -2.61 -11.66
C GLY A 141 -13.52 -3.66 -10.58
N ALA A 142 -13.66 -4.93 -10.98
CA ALA A 142 -13.90 -6.03 -10.04
C ALA A 142 -12.71 -6.24 -9.08
N ASP A 143 -11.48 -6.10 -9.57
CA ASP A 143 -10.30 -6.19 -8.71
C ASP A 143 -10.24 -5.03 -7.70
N ALA A 144 -10.71 -3.85 -8.08
CA ALA A 144 -10.83 -2.72 -7.15
C ALA A 144 -11.86 -3.02 -6.04
N VAL A 145 -13.02 -3.59 -6.40
CA VAL A 145 -14.03 -4.04 -5.42
C VAL A 145 -13.44 -5.08 -4.47
N GLU A 146 -12.71 -6.07 -4.99
CA GLU A 146 -12.05 -7.11 -4.18
C GLU A 146 -11.13 -6.51 -3.10
N LYS A 147 -10.40 -5.43 -3.44
CA LYS A 147 -9.56 -4.71 -2.46
C LYS A 147 -10.38 -4.03 -1.37
N ILE A 148 -11.50 -3.41 -1.73
CA ILE A 148 -12.41 -2.79 -0.77
C ILE A 148 -13.07 -3.84 0.13
N GLU A 149 -13.52 -4.96 -0.44
CA GLU A 149 -14.07 -6.10 0.32
C GLU A 149 -13.04 -6.71 1.28
N ALA A 150 -11.77 -6.71 0.90
CA ALA A 150 -10.68 -7.13 1.77
C ALA A 150 -10.39 -6.17 2.94
N GLY A 151 -11.03 -4.99 2.98
CA GLY A 151 -10.95 -4.02 4.07
C GLY A 151 -10.19 -2.74 3.76
N ALA A 152 -9.79 -2.50 2.51
CA ALA A 152 -9.17 -1.24 2.12
C ALA A 152 -10.19 -0.09 2.04
N GLN A 153 -9.75 1.12 2.35
CA GLN A 153 -10.53 2.36 2.19
C GLN A 153 -10.27 3.04 0.84
N LEU A 154 -9.06 2.90 0.31
CA LEU A 154 -8.63 3.45 -0.97
C LEU A 154 -7.91 2.40 -1.81
N VAL A 155 -7.88 2.62 -3.14
CA VAL A 155 -7.19 1.74 -4.08
C VAL A 155 -6.24 2.57 -4.96
N GLN A 156 -5.01 2.08 -5.13
CA GLN A 156 -4.03 2.62 -6.07
C GLN A 156 -3.87 1.70 -7.28
N LEU A 157 -3.82 2.27 -8.46
CA LEU A 157 -3.59 1.59 -9.73
C LEU A 157 -2.25 2.04 -10.32
N PHE A 158 -1.50 1.13 -10.93
CA PHE A 158 -0.31 1.48 -11.73
C PHE A 158 -0.23 0.63 -13.00
N THR A 159 0.10 -0.65 -12.88
CA THR A 159 0.27 -1.54 -14.05
C THR A 159 -1.01 -1.66 -14.87
N GLY A 160 -2.15 -1.84 -14.20
CA GLY A 160 -3.44 -1.86 -14.89
C GLY A 160 -3.74 -0.58 -15.65
N PHE A 161 -3.35 0.57 -15.11
CA PHE A 161 -3.49 1.86 -15.80
C PHE A 161 -2.61 1.94 -17.06
N ILE A 162 -1.39 1.37 -17.03
CA ILE A 162 -0.52 1.33 -18.21
C ILE A 162 -1.17 0.52 -19.35
N TYR A 163 -1.78 -0.62 -19.03
CA TYR A 163 -2.40 -1.49 -20.03
C TYR A 163 -3.79 -1.03 -20.49
N ASN A 164 -4.61 -0.51 -19.59
CA ASN A 164 -6.02 -0.21 -19.83
C ASN A 164 -6.33 1.31 -19.91
N GLY A 165 -5.33 2.15 -19.67
CA GLY A 165 -5.46 3.60 -19.72
C GLY A 165 -6.38 4.19 -18.62
N PRO A 166 -6.77 5.48 -18.79
CA PRO A 166 -7.62 6.21 -17.83
C PRO A 166 -8.99 5.58 -17.60
N LYS A 167 -9.49 4.81 -18.58
CA LYS A 167 -10.77 4.11 -18.45
C LYS A 167 -10.82 3.20 -17.22
N LEU A 168 -9.72 2.56 -16.87
CA LEU A 168 -9.66 1.70 -15.66
C LEU A 168 -10.00 2.46 -14.38
N VAL A 169 -9.65 3.74 -14.30
CA VAL A 169 -9.98 4.56 -13.13
C VAL A 169 -11.49 4.74 -13.03
N ALA A 170 -12.14 5.12 -14.14
CA ALA A 170 -13.60 5.28 -14.21
C ALA A 170 -14.31 3.96 -13.88
N ASP A 171 -13.90 2.86 -14.52
CA ASP A 171 -14.48 1.52 -14.30
C ASP A 171 -14.35 1.09 -12.84
N SER A 172 -13.21 1.41 -12.20
CA SER A 172 -12.97 1.09 -10.78
C SER A 172 -13.88 1.91 -9.86
N VAL A 173 -14.04 3.20 -10.13
CA VAL A 173 -14.92 4.09 -9.36
C VAL A 173 -16.37 3.64 -9.49
N GLU A 174 -16.85 3.35 -10.71
CA GLU A 174 -18.22 2.88 -10.97
C GLU A 174 -18.49 1.52 -10.27
N ALA A 175 -17.55 0.58 -10.37
CA ALA A 175 -17.70 -0.73 -9.75
C ALA A 175 -17.76 -0.63 -8.21
N VAL A 176 -16.89 0.16 -7.60
CA VAL A 176 -16.89 0.38 -6.14
C VAL A 176 -18.15 1.13 -5.70
N ALA A 177 -18.62 2.14 -6.45
CA ALA A 177 -19.85 2.84 -6.16
C ALA A 177 -21.08 1.91 -6.22
N ALA A 178 -21.18 1.09 -7.28
CA ALA A 178 -22.24 0.11 -7.42
C ALA A 178 -22.22 -0.95 -6.29
N TRP A 179 -21.05 -1.38 -5.90
CA TRP A 179 -20.88 -2.31 -4.78
C TRP A 179 -21.33 -1.66 -3.45
N ARG A 180 -20.91 -0.43 -3.14
CA ARG A 180 -21.32 0.30 -1.93
C ARG A 180 -22.84 0.50 -1.87
N ALA A 181 -23.46 0.88 -2.98
CA ALA A 181 -24.91 1.03 -3.06
C ALA A 181 -25.66 -0.27 -2.71
N LYS A 182 -25.15 -1.44 -3.14
CA LYS A 182 -25.72 -2.76 -2.77
C LYS A 182 -25.55 -3.09 -1.29
N GLN A 183 -24.56 -2.50 -0.60
CA GLN A 183 -24.32 -2.69 0.84
C GLN A 183 -25.11 -1.68 1.69
N GLY A 184 -25.88 -0.78 1.10
CA GLY A 184 -26.60 0.29 1.82
C GLY A 184 -25.67 1.38 2.37
N ARG A 185 -24.53 1.59 1.74
CA ARG A 185 -23.48 2.55 2.15
C ARG A 185 -23.27 3.64 1.12
#